data_db6448e35260b0e2465fc50c206ad52a
#
_entry.id   db6448e35260b0e2465fc50c206ad52a
#
_cell.length_a   1.000
_cell.length_b   1.000
_cell.length_c   1.000
_cell.angle_alpha   90.00
_cell.angle_beta   90.00
_cell.angle_gamma   90.00
#
_symmetry.space_group_name_H-M   'P 1'
#
loop_
_entity.id
_entity.type
_entity.pdbx_description
1 polymer ?
#
loop_
_entity_poly.entity_id
_entity_poly.type
_entity_poly.pdbx_seq_one_letter_code
_entity_poly.pdbx_strand_id
1 'polypeptide(L)'
;DRKNNQIEFYTDIASSKILDLKRNPFAGIHIWIPKVQLQIQMEVLVEIKVGDITIPYWNNVPTNSRDTYGTVPSPGTVIASPTAYDQAPDQKRFAVLVCHIKTIQLLLLGVKHIRANYKKINNWRGEWLSP
;
A
#
# COMPACT_ATOMS: atom_id res chain seq x y z
N ASP A 1 -8.13 6.29 5.29
CA ASP A 1 -9.45 6.88 5.60
C ASP A 1 -10.30 5.90 6.41
N ARG A 2 -10.49 6.21 7.68
CA ARG A 2 -11.17 5.32 8.63
C ARG A 2 -12.67 5.16 8.33
N LYS A 3 -13.32 6.22 7.82
CA LYS A 3 -14.76 6.19 7.51
C LYS A 3 -15.08 5.23 6.35
N ASN A 4 -14.18 5.18 5.36
CA ASN A 4 -14.38 4.38 4.15
C ASN A 4 -13.67 3.02 4.22
N ASN A 5 -12.98 2.71 5.32
CA ASN A 5 -12.14 1.51 5.46
C ASN A 5 -11.12 1.42 4.32
N GLN A 6 -10.34 2.49 4.16
CA GLN A 6 -9.35 2.64 3.10
C GLN A 6 -7.97 2.96 3.68
N ILE A 7 -6.95 2.43 3.02
CA ILE A 7 -5.54 2.80 3.23
C ILE A 7 -5.03 3.34 1.90
N GLU A 8 -4.26 4.42 1.96
CA GLU A 8 -3.68 5.05 0.78
C GLU A 8 -2.17 4.86 0.78
N PHE A 9 -1.62 4.49 -0.37
CA PHE A 9 -0.18 4.43 -0.62
C PHE A 9 0.15 5.30 -1.82
N TYR A 10 1.30 5.94 -1.76
CA TYR A 10 1.85 6.74 -2.85
C TYR A 10 2.94 5.96 -3.56
N THR A 11 2.97 6.04 -4.87
CA THR A 11 3.97 5.35 -5.68
C THR A 11 4.24 6.08 -7.00
N ASP A 12 5.31 5.67 -7.67
CA ASP A 12 5.61 6.11 -9.02
C ASP A 12 4.81 5.25 -10.03
N ILE A 13 4.17 5.89 -11.01
CA ILE A 13 3.39 5.22 -12.06
C ILE A 13 4.23 4.23 -12.88
N ALA A 14 5.55 4.44 -12.98
CA ALA A 14 6.48 3.56 -13.67
C ALA A 14 6.91 2.34 -12.83
N SER A 15 6.44 2.21 -11.59
CA SER A 15 6.70 1.05 -10.74
C SER A 15 6.02 -0.20 -11.30
N SER A 16 6.69 -1.36 -11.24
CA SER A 16 6.15 -2.66 -11.67
C SER A 16 4.82 -3.02 -11.01
N LYS A 17 4.62 -2.64 -9.74
CA LYS A 17 3.36 -2.87 -9.02
C LYS A 17 2.14 -2.26 -9.71
N ILE A 18 2.30 -1.16 -10.45
CA ILE A 18 1.21 -0.54 -11.22
C ILE A 18 0.76 -1.48 -12.34
N LEU A 19 1.69 -2.11 -13.07
CA LEU A 19 1.35 -3.08 -14.11
C LEU A 19 0.64 -4.31 -13.54
N ASP A 20 1.14 -4.82 -12.40
CA ASP A 20 0.55 -5.97 -11.73
C ASP A 20 -0.89 -5.66 -11.25
N LEU A 21 -1.11 -4.50 -10.64
CA LEU A 21 -2.41 -4.06 -10.15
C LEU A 21 -3.41 -3.75 -11.27
N LYS A 22 -2.94 -3.31 -12.44
CA LYS A 22 -3.80 -3.16 -13.64
C LYS A 22 -4.30 -4.51 -14.16
N ARG A 23 -3.50 -5.57 -14.01
CA ARG A 23 -3.89 -6.94 -14.41
C ARG A 23 -4.77 -7.60 -13.38
N ASN A 24 -4.45 -7.41 -12.10
CA ASN A 24 -5.19 -7.95 -10.96
C ASN A 24 -5.21 -6.91 -9.82
N PRO A 25 -6.36 -6.26 -9.56
CA PRO A 25 -6.47 -5.21 -8.57
C PRO A 25 -6.55 -5.74 -7.12
N PHE A 26 -6.57 -7.05 -6.91
CA PHE A 26 -6.53 -7.63 -5.57
C PHE A 26 -5.10 -7.69 -5.04
N ALA A 27 -4.93 -7.27 -3.79
CA ALA A 27 -3.63 -7.28 -3.12
C ALA A 27 -3.76 -7.66 -1.64
N GLY A 28 -2.64 -8.09 -1.07
CA GLY A 28 -2.47 -8.28 0.37
C GLY A 28 -1.63 -7.19 0.99
N ILE A 29 -2.04 -6.70 2.15
CA ILE A 29 -1.23 -5.83 2.98
C ILE A 29 -0.87 -6.60 4.25
N HIS A 30 0.41 -6.65 4.58
CA HIS A 30 0.91 -7.27 5.79
C HIS A 30 1.64 -6.25 6.66
N ILE A 31 1.24 -6.16 7.93
CA ILE A 31 1.84 -5.27 8.92
C ILE A 31 2.29 -6.11 10.11
N TRP A 32 3.52 -5.91 10.55
CA TRP A 32 4.06 -6.49 11.76
C TRP A 32 4.29 -5.40 12.82
N ILE A 33 3.75 -5.60 14.03
CA ILE A 33 3.92 -4.70 15.16
C ILE A 33 4.73 -5.43 16.24
N PRO A 34 6.07 -5.27 16.27
CA PRO A 34 6.95 -6.08 17.10
C PRO A 34 6.72 -5.90 18.61
N LYS A 35 6.39 -4.69 19.07
CA LYS A 35 6.16 -4.41 20.50
C LYS A 35 5.09 -5.29 21.13
N VAL A 36 4.06 -5.62 20.38
CA VAL A 36 2.92 -6.43 20.85
C VAL A 36 2.85 -7.78 20.15
N GLN A 37 3.84 -8.10 19.31
CA GLN A 37 3.90 -9.34 18.53
C GLN A 37 2.61 -9.58 17.74
N LEU A 38 2.05 -8.53 17.16
CA LEU A 38 0.82 -8.58 16.38
C LEU A 38 1.10 -8.52 14.90
N GLN A 39 0.56 -9.50 14.18
CA GLN A 39 0.53 -9.59 12.73
C GLN A 39 -0.86 -9.18 12.24
N ILE A 40 -0.91 -8.24 11.30
CA ILE A 40 -2.13 -7.81 10.65
C ILE A 40 -2.02 -8.14 9.17
N GLN A 41 -2.95 -8.90 8.65
CA GLN A 41 -3.07 -9.20 7.22
C GLN A 41 -4.40 -8.63 6.72
N MET A 42 -4.36 -7.94 5.59
CA MET A 42 -5.55 -7.39 4.96
C MET A 42 -5.62 -7.80 3.50
N GLU A 43 -6.78 -8.24 3.06
CA GLU A 43 -7.09 -8.36 1.63
C GLU A 43 -7.78 -7.08 1.18
N VAL A 44 -7.29 -6.51 0.10
CA VAL A 44 -7.76 -5.22 -0.40
C VAL A 44 -8.05 -5.29 -1.90
N LEU A 45 -9.00 -4.47 -2.33
CA LEU A 45 -9.20 -4.12 -3.73
C LEU A 45 -8.56 -2.74 -3.97
N VAL A 46 -7.64 -2.65 -4.93
CA VAL A 46 -6.86 -1.45 -5.17
C VAL A 46 -7.44 -0.66 -6.34
N GLU A 47 -7.73 0.61 -6.11
CA GLU A 47 -8.02 1.62 -7.12
C GLU A 47 -6.77 2.47 -7.37
N ILE A 48 -6.38 2.63 -8.63
CA ILE A 48 -5.21 3.44 -9.02
C ILE A 48 -5.70 4.81 -9.48
N LYS A 49 -5.26 5.87 -8.78
CA LYS A 49 -5.51 7.27 -9.18
C LYS A 49 -4.24 7.87 -9.76
N VAL A 50 -4.34 8.50 -10.93
CA VAL A 50 -3.24 9.15 -11.65
C VAL A 50 -3.72 10.47 -12.27
N GLY A 51 -2.79 11.36 -12.63
CA GLY A 51 -3.07 12.63 -13.27
C GLY A 51 -3.65 13.67 -12.31
N ASP A 52 -4.51 14.55 -12.80
CA ASP A 52 -4.96 15.75 -12.07
C ASP A 52 -5.70 15.43 -10.76
N ILE A 53 -6.39 14.31 -10.69
CA ILE A 53 -7.06 13.85 -9.47
C ILE A 53 -6.09 13.63 -8.30
N THR A 54 -4.80 13.48 -8.57
CA THR A 54 -3.76 13.27 -7.54
C THR A 54 -3.14 14.58 -7.05
N ILE A 55 -3.43 15.73 -7.66
CA ILE A 55 -2.84 17.02 -7.28
C ILE A 55 -3.04 17.35 -5.79
N PRO A 56 -4.24 17.19 -5.19
CA PRO A 56 -4.42 17.46 -3.77
C PRO A 56 -3.53 16.59 -2.87
N TYR A 57 -3.31 15.34 -3.26
CA TYR A 57 -2.41 14.42 -2.54
C TYR A 57 -0.95 14.85 -2.71
N TRP A 58 -0.53 15.18 -3.93
CA TRP A 58 0.80 15.67 -4.25
C TRP A 58 1.18 16.90 -3.43
N ASN A 59 0.27 17.82 -3.25
CA ASN A 59 0.49 19.03 -2.47
C ASN A 59 0.76 18.75 -0.98
N ASN A 60 0.28 17.62 -0.48
CA ASN A 60 0.54 17.16 0.90
C ASN A 60 1.83 16.34 1.04
N VAL A 61 2.47 15.95 -0.07
CA VAL A 61 3.79 15.27 -0.01
C VAL A 61 4.86 16.30 0.36
N PRO A 62 5.67 16.06 1.40
CA PRO A 62 6.79 16.92 1.72
C PRO A 62 7.72 17.12 0.52
N THR A 63 8.18 18.34 0.30
CA THR A 63 8.99 18.71 -0.89
C THR A 63 10.22 17.82 -1.04
N ASN A 64 10.91 17.52 0.05
CA ASN A 64 12.08 16.64 0.08
C ASN A 64 11.79 15.15 -0.23
N SER A 65 10.53 14.76 -0.29
CA SER A 65 10.12 13.39 -0.64
C SER A 65 9.59 13.27 -2.07
N ARG A 66 9.39 14.41 -2.77
CA ARG A 66 8.80 14.41 -4.12
C ARG A 66 9.72 13.85 -5.18
N ASP A 67 11.03 13.95 -5.00
CA ASP A 67 12.04 13.43 -5.94
C ASP A 67 11.90 11.93 -6.18
N THR A 68 11.37 11.19 -5.20
CA THR A 68 11.10 9.75 -5.32
C THR A 68 10.14 9.41 -6.46
N TYR A 69 9.29 10.35 -6.88
CA TYR A 69 8.30 10.15 -7.94
C TYR A 69 8.76 10.73 -9.29
N GLY A 70 10.01 10.49 -9.64
CA GLY A 70 10.61 10.95 -10.89
C GLY A 70 11.96 10.29 -11.14
N THR A 71 12.16 9.10 -10.58
CA THR A 71 13.43 8.35 -10.71
C THR A 71 13.66 7.88 -12.15
N VAL A 72 14.86 8.12 -12.67
CA VAL A 72 15.31 7.70 -14.01
C VAL A 72 16.64 6.95 -13.86
N PRO A 73 16.77 5.72 -14.40
CA PRO A 73 15.72 4.92 -15.07
C PRO A 73 14.59 4.52 -14.12
N SER A 74 13.50 4.01 -14.68
CA SER A 74 12.29 3.65 -13.93
C SER A 74 12.56 2.71 -12.75
N PRO A 75 11.83 2.82 -11.63
CA PRO A 75 12.01 1.97 -10.48
C PRO A 75 12.00 0.47 -10.82
N GLY A 76 12.98 -0.26 -10.30
CA GLY A 76 13.16 -1.70 -10.58
C GLY A 76 14.01 -2.03 -11.81
N THR A 77 14.47 -1.03 -12.57
CA THR A 77 15.41 -1.23 -13.67
C THR A 77 16.79 -1.64 -13.12
N VAL A 78 17.45 -2.61 -13.77
CA VAL A 78 18.84 -2.97 -13.44
C VAL A 78 19.76 -1.81 -13.82
N ILE A 79 20.59 -1.39 -12.88
CA ILE A 79 21.54 -0.28 -13.01
C ILE A 79 22.98 -0.74 -12.77
N ALA A 80 23.96 0.00 -13.27
CA ALA A 80 25.37 -0.38 -13.22
C ALA A 80 26.00 -0.25 -11.82
N SER A 81 25.46 0.62 -10.97
CA SER A 81 25.91 0.84 -9.59
C SER A 81 24.75 1.32 -8.71
N PRO A 82 24.86 1.25 -7.36
CA PRO A 82 23.77 1.67 -6.45
C PRO A 82 23.31 3.13 -6.63
N THR A 83 24.11 3.97 -7.25
CA THR A 83 23.85 5.41 -7.44
C THR A 83 23.68 5.79 -8.91
N ALA A 84 23.60 4.82 -9.83
CA ALA A 84 23.44 5.07 -11.27
C ALA A 84 22.00 5.41 -11.65
N TYR A 85 21.42 6.40 -10.97
CA TYR A 85 20.08 6.92 -11.24
C TYR A 85 20.01 8.41 -10.91
N ASP A 86 19.06 9.10 -11.52
CA ASP A 86 18.70 10.48 -11.20
C ASP A 86 17.30 10.56 -10.63
N GLN A 87 17.02 11.57 -9.82
CA GLN A 87 15.72 11.85 -9.24
C GLN A 87 15.36 13.32 -9.40
N ALA A 88 14.14 13.58 -9.86
CA ALA A 88 13.56 14.92 -9.92
C ALA A 88 12.05 14.81 -9.70
N PRO A 89 11.42 15.77 -9.01
CA PRO A 89 9.99 15.70 -8.73
C PRO A 89 9.19 15.79 -10.03
N ASP A 90 8.33 14.79 -10.27
CA ASP A 90 7.43 14.77 -11.41
C ASP A 90 6.01 14.36 -10.96
N GLN A 91 5.12 15.35 -10.83
CA GLN A 91 3.72 15.13 -10.44
C GLN A 91 3.00 14.20 -11.42
N LYS A 92 3.36 14.19 -12.71
CA LYS A 92 2.74 13.32 -13.72
C LYS A 92 3.05 11.84 -13.48
N ARG A 93 4.14 11.55 -12.76
CA ARG A 93 4.51 10.19 -12.37
C ARG A 93 3.96 9.76 -11.01
N PHE A 94 3.33 10.68 -10.29
CA PHE A 94 2.74 10.40 -8.99
C PHE A 94 1.43 9.63 -9.14
N ALA A 95 1.30 8.55 -8.39
CA ALA A 95 0.08 7.74 -8.33
C ALA A 95 -0.33 7.50 -6.88
N VAL A 96 -1.64 7.46 -6.65
CA VAL A 96 -2.24 7.10 -5.36
C VAL A 96 -2.95 5.76 -5.51
N LEU A 97 -2.55 4.79 -4.69
CA LEU A 97 -3.21 3.50 -4.56
C LEU A 97 -4.21 3.57 -3.42
N VAL A 98 -5.50 3.60 -3.72
CA VAL A 98 -6.57 3.56 -2.73
C VAL A 98 -6.95 2.10 -2.50
N CYS A 99 -6.54 1.56 -1.36
CA CYS A 99 -6.77 0.17 -0.97
C CYS A 99 -8.06 0.04 -0.17
N HIS A 100 -9.12 -0.46 -0.80
CA HIS A 100 -10.41 -0.73 -0.16
C HIS A 100 -10.34 -2.07 0.58
N ILE A 101 -10.34 -2.03 1.91
CA ILE A 101 -10.19 -3.21 2.76
C ILE A 101 -11.43 -4.10 2.64
N LYS A 102 -11.22 -5.38 2.37
CA LYS A 102 -12.25 -6.42 2.29
C LYS A 102 -12.24 -7.35 3.49
N THR A 103 -11.04 -7.75 3.92
CA THR A 103 -10.85 -8.60 5.10
C THR A 103 -9.70 -8.07 5.95
N ILE A 104 -9.78 -8.30 7.25
CA ILE A 104 -8.69 -8.05 8.20
C ILE A 104 -8.51 -9.31 9.02
N GLN A 105 -7.31 -9.84 9.05
CA GLN A 105 -6.92 -10.96 9.88
C GLN A 105 -5.87 -10.51 10.89
N LEU A 106 -6.09 -10.83 12.15
CA LEU A 106 -5.18 -10.51 13.25
C LEU A 106 -4.61 -11.82 13.80
N LEU A 107 -3.30 -11.87 13.99
CA LEU A 107 -2.62 -12.95 14.69
C LEU A 107 -1.71 -12.37 15.76
N LEU A 108 -2.06 -12.60 17.02
CA LEU A 108 -1.24 -12.25 18.16
C LEU A 108 -0.35 -13.45 18.52
N LEU A 109 0.97 -13.23 18.45
CA LEU A 109 1.99 -14.21 18.82
C LEU A 109 2.40 -13.93 20.27
N GLY A 110 1.79 -14.65 21.21
CA GLY A 110 2.14 -14.62 22.63
C GLY A 110 2.45 -16.02 23.13
N VAL A 111 2.40 -16.24 24.43
CA VAL A 111 2.51 -17.59 25.02
C VAL A 111 1.43 -18.51 24.44
N LYS A 112 0.26 -17.98 24.21
CA LYS A 112 -0.82 -18.65 23.45
C LYS A 112 -1.21 -17.76 22.27
N HIS A 113 -1.16 -18.34 21.08
CA HIS A 113 -1.53 -17.61 19.86
C HIS A 113 -3.04 -17.37 19.83
N ILE A 114 -3.42 -16.16 19.38
CA ILE A 114 -4.83 -15.76 19.23
C ILE A 114 -5.01 -15.25 17.81
N ARG A 115 -5.97 -15.81 17.08
CA ARG A 115 -6.29 -15.42 15.70
C ARG A 115 -7.73 -15.00 15.56
N ALA A 116 -7.95 -13.87 14.92
CA ALA A 116 -9.29 -13.34 14.64
C ALA A 116 -9.39 -12.88 13.18
N ASN A 117 -10.60 -12.93 12.64
CA ASN A 117 -10.91 -12.53 11.28
C ASN A 117 -12.13 -11.62 11.26
N TYR A 118 -12.09 -10.60 10.38
CA TYR A 118 -13.12 -9.61 10.17
C TYR A 118 -13.36 -9.45 8.67
N LYS A 119 -14.59 -9.51 8.21
CA LYS A 119 -14.93 -9.37 6.79
C LYS A 119 -15.93 -8.24 6.59
N LYS A 120 -15.69 -7.39 5.61
CA LYS A 120 -16.61 -6.30 5.26
C LYS A 120 -18.02 -6.81 4.92
N ILE A 121 -18.10 -7.94 4.20
CA ILE A 121 -19.37 -8.56 3.81
C ILE A 121 -20.24 -8.98 5.02
N ASN A 122 -19.62 -9.20 6.18
CA ASN A 122 -20.28 -9.54 7.44
C ASN A 122 -20.38 -8.32 8.38
N ASN A 123 -20.36 -7.10 7.84
CA ASN A 123 -20.38 -5.85 8.60
C ASN A 123 -19.28 -5.79 9.68
N TRP A 124 -18.11 -6.33 9.35
CA TRP A 124 -16.95 -6.38 10.25
C TRP A 124 -17.18 -7.17 11.55
N ARG A 125 -18.15 -8.06 11.57
CA ARG A 125 -18.35 -8.97 12.70
C ARG A 125 -17.13 -9.89 12.82
N GLY A 126 -16.51 -9.89 14.00
CA GLY A 126 -15.34 -10.71 14.30
C GLY A 126 -15.70 -12.17 14.53
N GLU A 127 -14.80 -13.06 14.13
CA GLU A 127 -14.82 -14.48 14.42
C GLU A 127 -13.43 -14.95 14.85
N TRP A 128 -13.38 -15.89 15.80
CA TRP A 128 -12.14 -16.51 16.20
C TRP A 128 -11.75 -17.62 15.25
N LEU A 129 -10.46 -17.70 14.93
CA LEU A 129 -9.90 -18.77 14.13
C LEU A 129 -8.88 -19.57 14.94
N SER A 130 -8.73 -20.85 14.63
CA SER A 130 -7.58 -21.61 15.10
C SER A 130 -6.31 -21.00 14.51
N PRO A 131 -5.30 -20.72 15.34
CA PRO A 131 -4.04 -20.12 14.89
C PRO A 131 -3.18 -21.06 14.05
#